data_3552a9fc08e18e7759c6073f2016f4ff
#
_entry.id   3552a9fc08e18e7759c6073f2016f4ff
#
_cell.length_a   1.000
_cell.length_b   1.000
_cell.length_c   1.000
_cell.angle_alpha   90.00
_cell.angle_beta   90.00
_cell.angle_gamma   90.00
#
_symmetry.space_group_name_H-M   'P 1'
#
loop_
_entity.id
_entity.type
_entity.pdbx_description
1 polymer ?
#
loop_
_entity_poly.entity_id
_entity_poly.type
_entity_poly.pdbx_seq_one_letter_code
_entity_poly.pdbx_strand_id
1 'polypeptide(L)'
;MFEELLLEGFEAHGFRTIRNKRYTGDGGIDGQVIIGKYRYLIQAKRYRGHIALQHVQEFEKLLKRHNCRGLFCHTGKTGAGSKSVSIASERMEIISGQRLIDLLTPGSS
;
A
#
# COMPACT_ATOMS: atom_id res chain seq x y z
N MET A 1 0.66 -2.16 -13.89
CA MET A 1 -0.36 -3.24 -13.87
C MET A 1 -0.68 -3.75 -12.49
N PHE A 2 0.33 -3.95 -11.64
CA PHE A 2 0.08 -4.39 -10.26
C PHE A 2 -0.78 -3.40 -9.50
N GLU A 3 -0.50 -2.11 -9.64
CA GLU A 3 -1.27 -1.06 -8.96
C GLU A 3 -2.74 -1.07 -9.37
N GLU A 4 -3.02 -1.33 -10.64
CA GLU A 4 -4.41 -1.40 -11.09
C GLU A 4 -5.12 -2.62 -10.51
N LEU A 5 -4.42 -3.76 -10.44
CA LEU A 5 -4.97 -4.96 -9.82
C LEU A 5 -5.31 -4.71 -8.36
N LEU A 6 -4.46 -3.97 -7.64
CA LEU A 6 -4.72 -3.63 -6.25
C LEU A 6 -5.98 -2.79 -6.10
N LEU A 7 -6.12 -1.77 -6.92
CA LEU A 7 -7.28 -0.91 -6.85
C LEU A 7 -8.56 -1.68 -7.17
N GLU A 8 -8.51 -2.54 -8.21
CA GLU A 8 -9.63 -3.40 -8.52
C GLU A 8 -9.95 -4.36 -7.38
N GLY A 9 -8.93 -4.87 -6.71
CA GLY A 9 -9.11 -5.74 -5.56
C GLY A 9 -9.85 -5.03 -4.42
N PHE A 10 -9.44 -3.80 -4.11
CA PHE A 10 -10.15 -3.02 -3.09
C PHE A 10 -11.61 -2.78 -3.49
N GLU A 11 -11.83 -2.45 -4.75
CA GLU A 11 -13.19 -2.22 -5.25
C GLU A 11 -14.05 -3.48 -5.17
N ALA A 12 -13.47 -4.63 -5.49
CA ALA A 12 -14.18 -5.90 -5.40
C ALA A 12 -14.57 -6.24 -3.97
N HIS A 13 -13.83 -5.74 -2.99
CA HIS A 13 -14.15 -5.92 -1.58
C HIS A 13 -15.06 -4.81 -1.03
N GLY A 14 -15.55 -3.94 -1.89
CA GLY A 14 -16.51 -2.93 -1.50
C GLY A 14 -15.94 -1.58 -1.09
N PHE A 15 -14.65 -1.37 -1.28
CA PHE A 15 -14.03 -0.11 -0.92
C PHE A 15 -14.01 0.86 -2.11
N ARG A 16 -14.08 2.14 -1.80
CA ARG A 16 -13.94 3.17 -2.81
C ARG A 16 -12.47 3.46 -3.05
N THR A 17 -12.12 3.67 -4.31
CA THR A 17 -10.75 3.98 -4.69
C THR A 17 -10.70 5.26 -5.50
N ILE A 18 -9.51 5.89 -5.47
CA ILE A 18 -9.23 7.06 -6.29
C ILE A 18 -7.93 6.76 -7.04
N ARG A 19 -8.00 6.79 -8.37
CA ARG A 19 -6.83 6.53 -9.18
C ARG A 19 -6.09 7.83 -9.47
N ASN A 20 -4.76 7.76 -9.42
CA ASN A 20 -3.94 8.89 -9.83
C ASN A 20 -3.91 8.90 -11.34
N LYS A 21 -4.48 9.92 -11.92
CA LYS A 21 -4.57 10.03 -13.39
C LYS A 21 -3.26 10.46 -14.03
N ARG A 22 -2.37 11.04 -13.25
CA ARG A 22 -1.09 11.54 -13.75
C ARG A 22 -0.02 11.25 -12.73
N TYR A 23 1.20 11.12 -13.23
CA TYR A 23 2.34 11.13 -12.36
C TYR A 23 2.49 12.53 -11.77
N THR A 24 2.56 12.60 -10.46
CA THR A 24 2.64 13.90 -9.77
C THR A 24 4.02 14.19 -9.17
N GLY A 25 4.93 13.24 -9.25
CA GLY A 25 6.22 13.38 -8.62
C GLY A 25 6.20 13.17 -7.11
N ASP A 26 5.14 12.62 -6.60
CA ASP A 26 4.91 12.49 -5.14
C ASP A 26 5.45 11.20 -4.56
N GLY A 27 6.59 10.73 -5.01
CA GLY A 27 7.18 9.56 -4.39
C GLY A 27 6.48 8.25 -4.72
N GLY A 28 5.80 8.16 -5.85
CA GLY A 28 5.27 6.90 -6.34
C GLY A 28 3.93 6.50 -5.76
N ILE A 29 3.09 7.45 -5.42
CA ILE A 29 1.74 7.14 -4.97
C ILE A 29 0.93 6.65 -6.17
N ASP A 30 0.40 5.43 -6.07
CA ASP A 30 -0.30 4.79 -7.18
C ASP A 30 -1.80 5.01 -7.15
N GLY A 31 -2.32 5.35 -5.99
CA GLY A 31 -3.74 5.60 -5.85
C GLY A 31 -4.10 5.77 -4.39
N GLN A 32 -5.39 5.78 -4.13
CA GLN A 32 -5.91 5.93 -2.77
C GLN A 32 -7.10 5.02 -2.57
N VAL A 33 -7.31 4.60 -1.33
CA VAL A 33 -8.49 3.82 -0.97
C VAL A 33 -9.10 4.43 0.29
N ILE A 34 -10.42 4.41 0.36
CA ILE A 34 -11.16 4.91 1.51
C ILE A 34 -11.69 3.71 2.29
N ILE A 35 -11.23 3.58 3.53
CA ILE A 35 -11.65 2.50 4.42
C ILE A 35 -12.30 3.13 5.63
N GLY A 36 -13.60 2.93 5.77
CA GLY A 36 -14.36 3.61 6.79
C GLY A 36 -14.36 5.11 6.55
N LYS A 37 -13.85 5.88 7.52
CA LYS A 37 -13.76 7.32 7.41
C LYS A 37 -12.34 7.81 7.09
N TYR A 38 -11.42 6.89 6.84
CA TYR A 38 -10.02 7.26 6.60
C TYR A 38 -9.63 7.02 5.16
N ARG A 39 -8.79 7.92 4.65
CA ARG A 39 -8.21 7.79 3.32
C ARG A 39 -6.78 7.30 3.46
N TYR A 40 -6.45 6.27 2.69
CA TYR A 40 -5.11 5.68 2.68
C TYR A 40 -4.48 5.90 1.33
N LEU A 41 -3.24 6.40 1.33
CA LEU A 41 -2.45 6.44 0.11
C LEU A 41 -1.88 5.05 -0.15
N ILE A 42 -1.82 4.64 -1.41
CA ILE A 42 -1.34 3.32 -1.78
C ILE A 42 -0.04 3.43 -2.53
N GLN A 43 0.95 2.67 -2.10
CA GLN A 43 2.16 2.45 -2.86
C GLN A 43 2.26 0.97 -3.17
N ALA A 44 2.36 0.63 -4.46
CA ALA A 44 2.43 -0.74 -4.92
C ALA A 44 3.82 -0.99 -5.49
N LYS A 45 4.48 -2.04 -5.01
CA LYS A 45 5.82 -2.37 -5.48
C LYS A 45 5.98 -3.87 -5.64
N ARG A 46 6.70 -4.25 -6.68
CA ARG A 46 7.06 -5.63 -6.94
C ARG A 46 8.51 -5.85 -6.55
N TYR A 47 8.75 -6.96 -5.88
CA TYR A 47 10.10 -7.37 -5.49
C TYR A 47 10.26 -8.86 -5.73
N ARG A 48 11.49 -9.28 -6.00
CA ARG A 48 11.81 -10.70 -6.13
C ARG A 48 12.22 -11.34 -4.80
N GLY A 49 12.60 -10.55 -3.84
CA GLY A 49 13.05 -11.04 -2.54
C GLY A 49 12.56 -10.11 -1.47
N HIS A 50 13.45 -9.75 -0.56
CA HIS A 50 13.09 -8.80 0.50
C HIS A 50 12.88 -7.41 -0.05
N ILE A 51 11.93 -6.70 0.52
CA ILE A 51 11.70 -5.31 0.14
C ILE A 51 12.83 -4.44 0.67
N ALA A 52 13.04 -3.31 0.00
CA ALA A 52 14.06 -2.37 0.41
C ALA A 52 13.54 -1.54 1.59
N LEU A 53 14.25 -1.62 2.71
CA LEU A 53 13.92 -0.83 3.88
C LEU A 53 13.82 0.66 3.55
N GLN A 54 14.69 1.14 2.69
CA GLN A 54 14.68 2.54 2.28
C GLN A 54 13.35 2.95 1.67
N HIS A 55 12.75 2.08 0.85
CA HIS A 55 11.44 2.38 0.25
C HIS A 55 10.35 2.52 1.30
N VAL A 56 10.38 1.66 2.30
CA VAL A 56 9.41 1.71 3.41
C VAL A 56 9.59 3.00 4.21
N GLN A 57 10.84 3.36 4.51
CA GLN A 57 11.14 4.58 5.24
C GLN A 57 10.73 5.83 4.47
N GLU A 58 10.97 5.84 3.17
CA GLU A 58 10.57 6.97 2.32
C GLU A 58 9.06 7.15 2.28
N PHE A 59 8.34 6.04 2.20
CA PHE A 59 6.89 6.08 2.22
C PHE A 59 6.36 6.60 3.56
N GLU A 60 6.94 6.13 4.65
CA GLU A 60 6.60 6.59 6.00
C GLU A 60 6.80 8.12 6.13
N LYS A 61 7.92 8.62 5.63
CA LYS A 61 8.19 10.05 5.64
C LYS A 61 7.17 10.84 4.82
N LEU A 62 6.81 10.30 3.67
CA LEU A 62 5.81 10.94 2.82
C LEU A 62 4.47 11.03 3.53
N LEU A 63 4.06 9.98 4.20
CA LEU A 63 2.81 9.96 4.93
C LEU A 63 2.82 10.99 6.07
N LYS A 64 3.94 11.10 6.78
CA LYS A 64 4.07 12.10 7.84
C LYS A 64 3.97 13.51 7.29
N ARG A 65 4.65 13.75 6.16
CA ARG A 65 4.65 15.08 5.55
C ARG A 65 3.25 15.53 5.16
N HIS A 66 2.45 14.59 4.65
CA HIS A 66 1.09 14.88 4.22
C HIS A 66 0.03 14.62 5.29
N ASN A 67 0.46 14.20 6.46
CA ASN A 67 -0.43 13.86 7.57
C ASN A 67 -1.52 12.87 7.13
N CYS A 68 -1.11 11.81 6.43
CA CYS A 68 -2.00 10.80 5.86
C CYS A 68 -1.66 9.43 6.38
N ARG A 69 -2.61 8.50 6.18
CA ARG A 69 -2.37 7.07 6.38
C ARG A 69 -1.99 6.45 5.05
N GLY A 70 -1.37 5.28 5.08
CA GLY A 70 -0.97 4.63 3.85
C GLY A 70 -0.85 3.13 3.95
N LEU A 71 -0.91 2.50 2.79
CA LEU A 71 -0.73 1.05 2.63
C LEU A 71 0.43 0.82 1.68
N PHE A 72 1.42 0.08 2.15
CA PHE A 72 2.56 -0.33 1.34
C PHE A 72 2.31 -1.77 0.90
N CYS A 73 1.89 -1.94 -0.34
CA CYS A 73 1.51 -3.25 -0.87
C CYS A 73 2.64 -3.79 -1.74
N HIS A 74 3.10 -5.00 -1.45
CA HIS A 74 4.22 -5.54 -2.20
C HIS A 74 4.14 -7.05 -2.36
N THR A 75 4.89 -7.55 -3.34
CA THR A 75 4.93 -8.97 -3.65
C THR A 75 6.15 -9.68 -3.07
N GLY A 76 7.04 -8.95 -2.40
CA GLY A 76 8.26 -9.53 -1.84
C GLY A 76 8.10 -10.01 -0.42
N LYS A 77 9.22 -10.14 0.27
CA LYS A 77 9.27 -10.53 1.68
C LYS A 77 9.55 -9.32 2.55
N THR A 78 8.88 -9.24 3.67
CA THR A 78 9.07 -8.15 4.61
C THR A 78 10.13 -8.56 5.63
N GLY A 79 11.27 -7.88 5.61
CA GLY A 79 12.33 -8.12 6.57
C GLY A 79 12.03 -7.51 7.93
N ALA A 80 12.87 -7.84 8.92
CA ALA A 80 12.67 -7.38 10.29
C ALA A 80 12.69 -5.87 10.41
N GLY A 81 13.59 -5.18 9.69
CA GLY A 81 13.66 -3.72 9.73
C GLY A 81 12.40 -3.07 9.20
N SER A 82 11.89 -3.57 8.08
CA SER A 82 10.65 -3.02 7.49
C SER A 82 9.45 -3.30 8.38
N LYS A 83 9.39 -4.46 9.01
CA LYS A 83 8.33 -4.75 9.98
C LYS A 83 8.38 -3.79 11.15
N SER A 84 9.59 -3.49 11.65
CA SER A 84 9.75 -2.56 12.77
C SER A 84 9.23 -1.17 12.41
N VAL A 85 9.52 -0.69 11.22
CA VAL A 85 9.02 0.61 10.77
C VAL A 85 7.49 0.61 10.74
N SER A 86 6.91 -0.44 10.18
CA SER A 86 5.46 -0.55 10.08
C SER A 86 4.79 -0.61 11.46
N ILE A 87 5.35 -1.41 12.37
CA ILE A 87 4.79 -1.55 13.71
C ILE A 87 4.88 -0.23 14.48
N ALA A 88 5.99 0.49 14.32
CA ALA A 88 6.18 1.76 15.00
C ALA A 88 5.36 2.89 14.40
N SER A 89 4.92 2.73 13.16
CA SER A 89 4.18 3.77 12.47
C SER A 89 2.69 3.67 12.81
N GLU A 90 2.10 4.79 13.16
CA GLU A 90 0.66 4.86 13.36
C GLU A 90 -0.08 5.12 12.06
N ARG A 91 0.64 5.33 10.98
CA ARG A 91 0.08 5.78 9.70
C ARG A 91 0.17 4.75 8.60
N MET A 92 1.07 3.77 8.71
CA MET A 92 1.38 2.87 7.60
C MET A 92 1.14 1.43 7.98
N GLU A 93 0.56 0.68 7.05
CA GLU A 93 0.49 -0.77 7.14
C GLU A 93 1.14 -1.38 5.91
N ILE A 94 1.74 -2.55 6.10
CA ILE A 94 2.31 -3.33 5.00
C ILE A 94 1.33 -4.45 4.67
N ILE A 95 1.00 -4.56 3.38
CA ILE A 95 0.14 -5.63 2.89
C ILE A 95 0.97 -6.50 1.95
N SER A 96 1.15 -7.76 2.33
CA SER A 96 1.94 -8.71 1.56
C SER A 96 1.49 -10.12 1.87
N GLY A 97 2.07 -11.10 1.16
CA GLY A 97 1.78 -12.51 1.41
C GLY A 97 0.31 -12.83 1.27
N GLN A 98 -0.21 -13.58 2.22
CA GLN A 98 -1.60 -14.04 2.17
C GLN A 98 -2.60 -12.88 2.18
N ARG A 99 -2.32 -11.82 2.92
CA ARG A 99 -3.20 -10.64 2.93
C ARG A 99 -3.34 -10.03 1.54
N LEU A 100 -2.24 -9.99 0.80
CA LEU A 100 -2.25 -9.47 -0.57
C LEU A 100 -3.05 -10.41 -1.49
N ILE A 101 -2.84 -11.70 -1.36
CA ILE A 101 -3.58 -12.69 -2.16
C ILE A 101 -5.07 -12.58 -1.88
N ASP A 102 -5.45 -12.45 -0.62
CA ASP A 102 -6.86 -12.31 -0.25
C ASP A 102 -7.47 -11.04 -0.84
N LEU A 103 -6.70 -9.97 -0.86
CA LEU A 103 -7.16 -8.71 -1.45
C LEU A 103 -7.39 -8.85 -2.96
N LEU A 104 -6.48 -9.53 -3.64
CA LEU A 104 -6.54 -9.68 -5.09
C LEU A 104 -7.50 -10.77 -5.55
N THR A 105 -7.99 -11.58 -4.62
CA THR A 105 -8.94 -12.64 -4.91
C THR A 105 -10.35 -12.13 -4.59
N PRO A 106 -11.17 -11.84 -5.60
CA PRO A 106 -12.48 -11.28 -5.31
C PRO A 106 -13.38 -12.34 -4.69
N GLY A 107 -14.01 -11.94 -3.66
CA GLY A 107 -15.26 -12.35 -3.19
C GLY A 107 -15.61 -13.81 -3.19
N SER A 108 -14.78 -14.65 -2.72
CA SER A 108 -15.34 -15.90 -2.31
C SER A 108 -16.02 -15.64 -0.97
N SER A 109 -17.25 -15.49 -1.04
CA SER A 109 -18.02 -15.50 0.17
C SER A 109 -17.77 -16.80 0.93
#